data_11db3b9d24e1e801b3e0bad82f8f6b71
#
_entry.id   11db3b9d24e1e801b3e0bad82f8f6b71
#
_cell.length_a   1.000
_cell.length_b   1.000
_cell.length_c   1.000
_cell.angle_alpha   90.00
_cell.angle_beta   90.00
_cell.angle_gamma   90.00
#
_symmetry.space_group_name_H-M   'P 1'
#
loop_
_entity.id
_entity.type
_entity.pdbx_description
1 polymer ?
#
loop_
_entity_poly.entity_id
_entity_poly.type
_entity_poly.pdbx_seq_one_letter_code
_entity_poly.pdbx_strand_id
1 'polypeptide(L)'
;MTSRDSLPESAQPPIGFVPMPTAPYRQHRKAAKLLDQPGRPRLPAGPGPGLAGAAEDGSQADVPLPYAFGARVLMWKQDPSVSEIGTRKVFLPGVVLAGPRDARIAIGFDADSAAVEPNAFGDFVTMPDTPQFDAVHTYAVVRQTLTMYQRALSSAGAAMPLPWQWNSSVDTSPLQVHHYGLPNVMNAYYSRTQACLKFGDFVPPGETARVYTCRSFDIVSHETGHAVLDGLKPQWLMADNPPQTGGLHESFGDLTAIFLALSQLDQCEAVVAQTKAHLHDKTFLADIAEQFGLALGSTNGLRNADNDLTLTEAGTEVHAISQVFTGAVYDILADIFAFERNPELEDCASVLHRVAGWLRGLLLRALIAAPDNAATYADVANEMLRLTSEDGKPLEYTTFIRNRFAQREVVEVPAGLSGPHPAGLRLAPLVQDAPGAKQDRRACCGTMNLAEYYNVERILDAEAQALARWCAEHGRFGPAGEESAAAEAEATVAAVKVGADGVTATVATARMTALPTA
;
A
#
# COMPACT_ATOMS: atom_id res chain seq x y z
N MET A 1 22.34 60.52 36.60
CA MET A 1 21.47 61.56 36.04
C MET A 1 21.61 61.48 34.52
N THR A 2 20.71 60.79 33.86
CA THR A 2 20.37 60.96 32.45
C THR A 2 19.12 60.12 32.18
N SER A 3 18.08 60.79 31.72
CA SER A 3 16.74 60.35 31.50
C SER A 3 16.65 59.26 30.41
N ARG A 4 15.79 58.27 30.67
CA ARG A 4 15.28 57.37 29.64
C ARG A 4 14.09 58.05 28.94
N ASP A 5 14.24 58.32 27.65
CA ASP A 5 13.13 58.68 26.77
C ASP A 5 12.37 57.42 26.38
N SER A 6 11.11 57.36 26.73
CA SER A 6 10.15 56.35 26.32
C SER A 6 9.61 56.69 24.92
N LEU A 7 9.74 55.77 23.98
CA LEU A 7 9.07 55.83 22.68
C LEU A 7 7.58 55.49 22.83
N PRO A 8 6.69 56.12 22.08
CA PRO A 8 5.26 55.86 22.19
C PRO A 8 4.89 54.53 21.50
N GLU A 9 4.07 53.78 22.23
CA GLU A 9 3.40 52.55 21.75
C GLU A 9 2.42 52.92 20.62
N SER A 10 2.72 52.50 19.39
CA SER A 10 1.79 52.61 18.27
C SER A 10 0.67 51.58 18.43
N ALA A 11 -0.49 52.02 18.83
CA ALA A 11 -1.70 51.20 18.84
C ALA A 11 -2.05 50.77 17.39
N GLN A 12 -1.93 49.47 17.11
CA GLN A 12 -2.53 48.91 15.91
C GLN A 12 -4.04 48.85 16.07
N PRO A 13 -4.83 49.24 15.05
CA PRO A 13 -6.28 49.09 15.11
C PRO A 13 -6.66 47.61 15.13
N PRO A 14 -7.72 47.22 15.84
CA PRO A 14 -8.17 45.82 15.84
C PRO A 14 -8.59 45.42 14.43
N ILE A 15 -8.09 44.29 13.98
CA ILE A 15 -8.52 43.66 12.74
C ILE A 15 -9.97 43.27 12.90
N GLY A 16 -10.87 44.13 12.42
CA GLY A 16 -12.29 43.85 12.39
C GLY A 16 -12.57 42.68 11.44
N PHE A 17 -13.08 41.61 12.01
CA PHE A 17 -13.67 40.52 11.23
C PHE A 17 -14.89 41.11 10.51
N VAL A 18 -14.78 41.34 9.20
CA VAL A 18 -15.94 41.66 8.36
C VAL A 18 -16.60 40.30 8.04
N PRO A 19 -17.82 40.03 8.55
CA PRO A 19 -18.50 38.79 8.15
C PRO A 19 -18.79 38.89 6.66
N MET A 20 -18.29 37.94 5.91
CA MET A 20 -18.67 37.76 4.49
C MET A 20 -20.18 37.56 4.43
N PRO A 21 -20.90 38.30 3.57
CA PRO A 21 -22.32 38.06 3.39
C PRO A 21 -22.52 36.62 2.92
N THR A 22 -23.28 35.86 3.67
CA THR A 22 -23.78 34.54 3.26
C THR A 22 -24.69 34.73 2.07
N ALA A 23 -24.13 34.62 0.87
CA ALA A 23 -24.94 34.53 -0.34
C ALA A 23 -25.85 33.29 -0.19
N PRO A 24 -27.17 33.42 -0.41
CA PRO A 24 -28.05 32.28 -0.34
C PRO A 24 -27.56 31.21 -1.31
N TYR A 25 -27.41 30.00 -0.79
CA TYR A 25 -27.00 28.81 -1.55
C TYR A 25 -28.00 28.62 -2.69
N ARG A 26 -27.69 29.10 -3.89
CA ARG A 26 -28.46 28.80 -5.08
C ARG A 26 -28.27 27.33 -5.37
N GLN A 27 -29.27 26.53 -5.01
CA GLN A 27 -29.36 25.15 -5.49
C GLN A 27 -29.16 25.15 -7.00
N HIS A 28 -28.09 24.51 -7.46
CA HIS A 28 -27.80 24.37 -8.87
C HIS A 28 -28.82 23.43 -9.53
N ARG A 29 -30.01 23.96 -9.86
CA ARG A 29 -30.94 23.32 -10.81
C ARG A 29 -30.37 23.22 -12.25
N LYS A 30 -29.12 23.59 -12.47
CA LYS A 30 -28.48 23.49 -13.78
C LYS A 30 -27.93 22.12 -14.13
N ALA A 31 -27.65 21.24 -13.18
CA ALA A 31 -27.14 19.91 -13.46
C ALA A 31 -28.17 19.01 -14.18
N ALA A 32 -29.45 19.14 -13.87
CA ALA A 32 -30.49 18.35 -14.51
C ALA A 32 -30.73 18.72 -15.99
N LYS A 33 -30.47 19.97 -16.39
CA LYS A 33 -30.65 20.41 -17.79
C LYS A 33 -29.48 20.03 -18.72
N LEU A 34 -28.35 19.61 -18.19
CA LEU A 34 -27.19 19.16 -19.00
C LEU A 34 -27.35 17.72 -19.52
N LEU A 35 -28.24 16.95 -18.91
CA LEU A 35 -28.52 15.56 -19.32
C LEU A 35 -29.51 15.47 -20.50
N ASP A 36 -30.27 16.54 -20.79
CA ASP A 36 -31.30 16.57 -21.84
C ASP A 36 -30.88 17.33 -23.12
N GLN A 37 -29.59 17.44 -23.39
CA GLN A 37 -29.15 18.03 -24.67
C GLN A 37 -29.30 17.00 -25.80
N PRO A 38 -30.15 17.26 -26.81
CA PRO A 38 -30.27 16.40 -27.99
C PRO A 38 -28.96 16.48 -28.77
N GLY A 39 -28.28 15.35 -28.95
CA GLY A 39 -27.07 15.25 -29.77
C GLY A 39 -25.88 14.53 -29.18
N ARG A 40 -25.91 14.07 -27.92
CA ARG A 40 -24.88 13.16 -27.43
C ARG A 40 -25.18 11.73 -27.88
N PRO A 41 -24.20 11.00 -28.48
CA PRO A 41 -24.40 9.59 -28.78
C PRO A 41 -24.65 8.82 -27.47
N ARG A 42 -25.79 8.16 -27.39
CA ARG A 42 -26.04 7.17 -26.33
C ARG A 42 -25.04 6.05 -26.56
N LEU A 43 -24.20 5.77 -25.55
CA LEU A 43 -23.45 4.53 -25.54
C LEU A 43 -24.42 3.37 -25.69
N PRO A 44 -24.19 2.44 -26.63
CA PRO A 44 -25.05 1.27 -26.75
C PRO A 44 -25.00 0.51 -25.42
N ALA A 45 -26.18 0.21 -24.87
CA ALA A 45 -26.28 -0.72 -23.75
C ALA A 45 -25.76 -2.08 -24.24
N GLY A 46 -24.54 -2.41 -23.89
CA GLY A 46 -24.02 -3.75 -24.10
C GLY A 46 -24.90 -4.74 -23.31
N PRO A 47 -25.15 -5.94 -23.83
CA PRO A 47 -25.85 -6.96 -23.06
C PRO A 47 -24.99 -7.30 -21.84
N GLY A 48 -25.47 -6.91 -20.66
CA GLY A 48 -24.90 -7.38 -19.40
C GLY A 48 -25.02 -8.91 -19.33
N PRO A 49 -24.09 -9.62 -18.72
CA PRO A 49 -24.22 -11.05 -18.50
C PRO A 49 -25.50 -11.30 -17.71
N GLY A 50 -26.42 -12.04 -18.32
CA GLY A 50 -27.70 -12.35 -17.72
C GLY A 50 -27.56 -13.13 -16.44
N LEU A 51 -27.99 -12.55 -15.34
CA LEU A 51 -28.33 -13.28 -14.13
C LEU A 51 -29.66 -14.02 -14.43
N ALA A 52 -29.55 -15.23 -14.98
CA ALA A 52 -30.67 -16.14 -15.07
C ALA A 52 -30.87 -16.80 -13.70
N GLY A 53 -32.01 -16.51 -13.07
CA GLY A 53 -32.55 -17.30 -11.97
C GLY A 53 -32.59 -16.63 -10.60
N ALA A 54 -33.25 -15.48 -10.48
CA ALA A 54 -33.85 -15.10 -9.20
C ALA A 54 -35.38 -14.97 -9.44
N ALA A 55 -36.14 -15.68 -8.63
CA ALA A 55 -37.59 -15.65 -8.64
C ALA A 55 -38.09 -14.21 -8.49
N GLU A 56 -39.10 -13.87 -9.27
CA GLU A 56 -39.87 -12.64 -9.16
C GLU A 56 -40.59 -12.60 -7.81
N ASP A 57 -39.96 -12.02 -6.80
CA ASP A 57 -40.65 -11.44 -5.66
C ASP A 57 -40.51 -9.91 -5.79
N GLY A 58 -41.65 -9.28 -5.96
CA GLY A 58 -41.80 -7.89 -6.43
C GLY A 58 -41.42 -6.82 -5.42
N SER A 59 -40.21 -6.83 -4.93
CA SER A 59 -39.58 -5.68 -4.30
C SER A 59 -38.10 -5.58 -4.74
N GLN A 60 -37.88 -5.06 -5.97
CA GLN A 60 -36.64 -4.39 -6.25
C GLN A 60 -36.59 -3.18 -5.31
N ALA A 61 -35.89 -3.33 -4.20
CA ALA A 61 -35.45 -2.17 -3.46
C ALA A 61 -34.60 -1.37 -4.43
N ASP A 62 -35.11 -0.22 -4.91
CA ASP A 62 -34.33 0.73 -5.70
C ASP A 62 -33.04 1.03 -4.91
N VAL A 63 -31.92 0.52 -5.42
CA VAL A 63 -30.60 0.89 -4.86
C VAL A 63 -30.50 2.40 -5.04
N PRO A 64 -30.43 3.18 -3.98
CA PRO A 64 -30.43 4.63 -4.10
C PRO A 64 -29.33 5.08 -5.06
N LEU A 65 -29.65 5.92 -6.04
CA LEU A 65 -28.74 6.47 -7.04
C LEU A 65 -27.37 6.94 -6.51
N PRO A 66 -27.23 7.46 -5.26
CA PRO A 66 -25.95 7.80 -4.67
C PRO A 66 -24.94 6.65 -4.61
N TYR A 67 -25.38 5.42 -4.42
CA TYR A 67 -24.50 4.24 -4.35
C TYR A 67 -23.89 3.85 -5.70
N ALA A 68 -24.50 4.25 -6.80
CA ALA A 68 -24.06 3.87 -8.15
C ALA A 68 -22.78 4.58 -8.60
N PHE A 69 -22.42 5.72 -7.98
CA PHE A 69 -21.29 6.55 -8.43
C PHE A 69 -20.00 6.34 -7.63
N GLY A 70 -20.11 5.82 -6.43
CA GLY A 70 -18.98 5.62 -5.51
C GLY A 70 -19.27 6.12 -4.11
N ALA A 71 -18.29 5.97 -3.24
CA ALA A 71 -18.38 6.34 -1.83
C ALA A 71 -17.36 7.41 -1.46
N ARG A 72 -17.73 8.35 -0.60
CA ARG A 72 -16.78 9.19 0.11
C ARG A 72 -16.37 8.49 1.40
N VAL A 73 -15.08 8.45 1.66
CA VAL A 73 -14.54 7.88 2.89
C VAL A 73 -13.66 8.92 3.59
N LEU A 74 -13.61 8.88 4.91
CA LEU A 74 -12.61 9.62 5.69
C LEU A 74 -11.47 8.67 6.00
N MET A 75 -10.21 9.08 5.71
CA MET A 75 -9.04 8.25 5.93
C MET A 75 -7.81 9.09 6.29
N TRP A 76 -6.81 8.48 6.91
CA TRP A 76 -5.47 9.03 6.95
C TRP A 76 -4.90 9.07 5.53
N LYS A 77 -4.29 10.17 5.17
CA LYS A 77 -3.67 10.33 3.85
C LYS A 77 -2.20 9.92 3.86
N GLN A 78 -1.64 9.79 5.05
CA GLN A 78 -0.31 9.28 5.31
C GLN A 78 -0.30 8.59 6.69
N ASP A 79 0.85 8.15 7.15
CA ASP A 79 1.02 7.61 8.51
C ASP A 79 0.48 8.60 9.57
N PRO A 80 -0.20 8.13 10.63
CA PRO A 80 -0.77 9.03 11.66
C PRO A 80 0.25 9.94 12.35
N SER A 81 1.54 9.59 12.34
CA SER A 81 2.62 10.43 12.88
C SER A 81 2.99 11.61 11.98
N VAL A 82 2.59 11.59 10.70
CA VAL A 82 2.84 12.67 9.75
C VAL A 82 1.86 13.81 9.96
N SER A 83 2.33 14.91 10.55
CA SER A 83 1.48 16.05 10.92
C SER A 83 1.04 16.92 9.73
N GLU A 84 1.75 16.84 8.60
CA GLU A 84 1.58 17.72 7.45
C GLU A 84 0.25 17.54 6.74
N ILE A 85 -0.35 16.34 6.79
CA ILE A 85 -1.54 16.03 5.99
C ILE A 85 -2.75 15.66 6.83
N GLY A 86 -2.60 14.74 7.78
CA GLY A 86 -3.69 14.24 8.64
C GLY A 86 -4.79 13.50 7.87
N THR A 87 -6.04 13.58 8.35
CA THR A 87 -7.19 12.92 7.71
C THR A 87 -7.82 13.78 6.61
N ARG A 88 -8.29 13.11 5.54
CA ARG A 88 -9.02 13.75 4.43
C ARG A 88 -10.19 12.89 3.98
N LYS A 89 -11.19 13.54 3.40
CA LYS A 89 -12.23 12.85 2.63
C LYS A 89 -11.70 12.55 1.24
N VAL A 90 -11.83 11.29 0.82
CA VAL A 90 -11.50 10.86 -0.53
C VAL A 90 -12.71 10.22 -1.19
N PHE A 91 -12.71 10.19 -2.52
CA PHE A 91 -13.76 9.55 -3.31
C PHE A 91 -13.24 8.24 -3.89
N LEU A 92 -13.96 7.16 -3.59
CA LEU A 92 -13.70 5.83 -4.16
C LEU A 92 -14.74 5.58 -5.25
N PRO A 93 -14.35 5.49 -6.54
CA PRO A 93 -15.28 5.24 -7.63
C PRO A 93 -15.78 3.79 -7.63
N GLY A 94 -17.01 3.59 -8.11
CA GLY A 94 -17.65 2.27 -8.18
C GLY A 94 -18.45 1.94 -6.92
N VAL A 95 -19.18 0.84 -6.95
CA VAL A 95 -20.05 0.43 -5.85
C VAL A 95 -19.25 -0.07 -4.67
N VAL A 96 -19.48 0.52 -3.50
CA VAL A 96 -18.95 0.05 -2.22
C VAL A 96 -20.12 -0.34 -1.34
N LEU A 97 -20.16 -1.60 -0.95
CA LEU A 97 -21.21 -2.18 -0.09
C LEU A 97 -20.81 -2.10 1.38
N ALA A 98 -21.78 -2.36 2.26
CA ALA A 98 -21.54 -2.53 3.70
C ALA A 98 -20.40 -3.50 3.97
N GLY A 99 -19.56 -3.10 4.94
CA GLY A 99 -18.37 -3.86 5.28
C GLY A 99 -17.20 -2.97 5.69
N PRO A 100 -16.59 -2.12 4.86
CA PRO A 100 -16.80 -1.90 3.41
C PRO A 100 -16.29 -3.07 2.54
N ARG A 101 -16.91 -3.28 1.40
CA ARG A 101 -16.50 -4.31 0.43
C ARG A 101 -16.89 -3.96 -1.00
N ASP A 102 -16.18 -4.53 -1.95
CA ASP A 102 -16.51 -4.54 -3.37
C ASP A 102 -16.20 -5.91 -4.01
N ALA A 103 -16.20 -5.98 -5.34
CA ALA A 103 -15.93 -7.23 -6.05
C ALA A 103 -14.47 -7.74 -5.88
N ARG A 104 -13.55 -6.91 -5.40
CA ARG A 104 -12.11 -7.24 -5.31
C ARG A 104 -11.60 -7.32 -3.90
N ILE A 105 -12.21 -6.61 -2.97
CA ILE A 105 -11.75 -6.42 -1.60
C ILE A 105 -12.94 -6.56 -0.66
N ALA A 106 -12.73 -7.23 0.47
CA ALA A 106 -13.69 -7.24 1.56
C ALA A 106 -12.96 -7.08 2.88
N ILE A 107 -13.45 -6.19 3.74
CA ILE A 107 -13.00 -6.21 5.14
C ILE A 107 -13.45 -7.54 5.74
N GLY A 108 -12.48 -8.29 6.27
CA GLY A 108 -12.73 -9.51 7.04
C GLY A 108 -13.30 -9.13 8.40
N PHE A 109 -14.31 -9.87 8.81
CA PHE A 109 -14.90 -9.69 10.12
C PHE A 109 -14.34 -10.77 11.03
N ASP A 110 -13.55 -10.35 12.00
CA ASP A 110 -13.31 -11.14 13.20
C ASP A 110 -14.60 -11.11 14.04
N ALA A 111 -14.79 -12.09 14.90
CA ALA A 111 -16.05 -12.31 15.64
C ALA A 111 -16.61 -11.06 16.36
N ASP A 112 -15.76 -10.08 16.62
CA ASP A 112 -16.08 -8.84 17.36
C ASP A 112 -16.22 -7.58 16.50
N SER A 113 -16.02 -7.65 15.18
CA SER A 113 -16.13 -6.49 14.30
C SER A 113 -17.41 -6.52 13.47
N ALA A 114 -18.35 -5.64 13.82
CA ALA A 114 -19.56 -5.45 13.01
C ALA A 114 -19.23 -4.78 11.67
N ALA A 115 -19.92 -5.18 10.62
CA ALA A 115 -19.86 -4.52 9.33
C ALA A 115 -20.13 -3.02 9.47
N VAL A 116 -19.29 -2.18 8.85
CA VAL A 116 -19.52 -0.74 8.82
C VAL A 116 -20.56 -0.45 7.74
N GLU A 117 -21.68 0.12 8.16
CA GLU A 117 -22.74 0.52 7.27
C GLU A 117 -22.47 1.88 6.63
N PRO A 118 -22.75 2.07 5.34
CA PRO A 118 -22.70 3.39 4.74
C PRO A 118 -23.83 4.27 5.29
N ASN A 119 -23.63 5.57 5.30
CA ASN A 119 -24.69 6.51 5.63
C ASN A 119 -25.76 6.59 4.50
N ALA A 120 -26.81 7.40 4.70
CA ALA A 120 -27.91 7.57 3.73
C ALA A 120 -27.47 8.06 2.33
N PHE A 121 -26.21 8.51 2.17
CA PHE A 121 -25.64 8.96 0.91
C PHE A 121 -24.69 7.92 0.28
N GLY A 122 -24.56 6.74 0.88
CA GLY A 122 -23.63 5.71 0.44
C GLY A 122 -22.17 5.95 0.87
N ASP A 123 -21.92 6.85 1.82
CA ASP A 123 -20.59 7.23 2.25
C ASP A 123 -20.20 6.56 3.57
N PHE A 124 -18.89 6.32 3.75
CA PHE A 124 -18.30 5.78 4.97
C PHE A 124 -17.45 6.88 5.65
N VAL A 125 -18.11 7.79 6.32
CA VAL A 125 -17.47 8.90 7.06
C VAL A 125 -17.57 8.59 8.54
N THR A 126 -16.58 7.87 9.05
CA THR A 126 -16.49 7.42 10.44
C THR A 126 -15.54 8.29 11.24
N MET A 127 -15.64 8.26 12.57
CA MET A 127 -14.79 9.06 13.45
C MET A 127 -13.39 8.45 13.54
N PRO A 128 -12.30 9.25 13.41
CA PRO A 128 -10.95 8.79 13.69
C PRO A 128 -10.83 8.10 15.06
N ASP A 129 -9.86 7.23 15.21
CA ASP A 129 -9.57 6.45 16.41
C ASP A 129 -10.70 5.50 16.86
N THR A 130 -11.54 5.08 15.91
CA THR A 130 -12.56 4.05 16.14
C THR A 130 -12.29 2.83 15.27
N PRO A 131 -12.69 1.61 15.70
CA PRO A 131 -12.57 0.40 14.88
C PRO A 131 -13.24 0.53 13.50
N GLN A 132 -14.34 1.26 13.43
CA GLN A 132 -15.05 1.55 12.18
C GLN A 132 -14.19 2.41 11.23
N PHE A 133 -13.51 3.40 11.79
CA PHE A 133 -12.60 4.22 11.00
C PHE A 133 -11.42 3.40 10.49
N ASP A 134 -10.82 2.57 11.33
CA ASP A 134 -9.69 1.73 10.97
C ASP A 134 -10.06 0.76 9.85
N ALA A 135 -11.23 0.13 9.91
CA ALA A 135 -11.75 -0.72 8.84
C ALA A 135 -11.94 0.04 7.51
N VAL A 136 -12.55 1.23 7.57
CA VAL A 136 -12.81 2.08 6.40
C VAL A 136 -11.51 2.61 5.80
N HIS A 137 -10.59 3.07 6.65
CA HIS A 137 -9.27 3.55 6.24
C HIS A 137 -8.47 2.44 5.52
N THR A 138 -8.35 1.28 6.16
CA THR A 138 -7.60 0.15 5.60
C THR A 138 -8.16 -0.27 4.24
N TYR A 139 -9.49 -0.43 4.14
CA TYR A 139 -10.15 -0.70 2.85
C TYR A 139 -9.84 0.37 1.81
N ALA A 140 -9.90 1.65 2.19
CA ALA A 140 -9.69 2.75 1.26
C ALA A 140 -8.26 2.78 0.70
N VAL A 141 -7.25 2.51 1.52
CA VAL A 141 -5.84 2.44 1.07
C VAL A 141 -5.66 1.25 0.11
N VAL A 142 -6.13 0.06 0.47
CA VAL A 142 -6.08 -1.12 -0.41
C VAL A 142 -6.78 -0.83 -1.74
N ARG A 143 -7.99 -0.24 -1.70
CA ARG A 143 -8.77 0.09 -2.90
C ARG A 143 -8.07 1.10 -3.79
N GLN A 144 -7.45 2.13 -3.22
CA GLN A 144 -6.68 3.12 -3.97
C GLN A 144 -5.44 2.51 -4.61
N THR A 145 -4.71 1.65 -3.90
CA THR A 145 -3.54 0.93 -4.41
C THR A 145 -3.90 0.08 -5.63
N LEU A 146 -4.93 -0.75 -5.53
CA LEU A 146 -5.40 -1.55 -6.66
C LEU A 146 -5.85 -0.68 -7.84
N THR A 147 -6.54 0.43 -7.57
CA THR A 147 -7.00 1.36 -8.61
C THR A 147 -5.82 2.04 -9.30
N MET A 148 -4.79 2.44 -8.54
CA MET A 148 -3.58 3.05 -9.07
C MET A 148 -2.87 2.12 -10.06
N TYR A 149 -2.64 0.88 -9.71
CA TYR A 149 -1.99 -0.09 -10.59
C TYR A 149 -2.88 -0.54 -11.76
N GLN A 150 -4.17 -0.70 -11.55
CA GLN A 150 -5.12 -0.97 -12.63
C GLN A 150 -5.10 0.14 -13.70
N ARG A 151 -5.03 1.40 -13.29
CA ARG A 151 -4.90 2.54 -14.20
C ARG A 151 -3.55 2.56 -14.92
N ALA A 152 -2.46 2.22 -14.22
CA ALA A 152 -1.12 2.14 -14.82
C ALA A 152 -1.06 1.05 -15.90
N LEU A 153 -1.67 -0.11 -15.68
CA LEU A 153 -1.79 -1.17 -16.70
C LEU A 153 -2.65 -0.73 -17.89
N SER A 154 -3.77 -0.06 -17.62
CA SER A 154 -4.70 0.37 -18.68
C SER A 154 -4.11 1.48 -19.55
N SER A 155 -3.28 2.37 -19.00
CA SER A 155 -2.63 3.44 -19.76
C SER A 155 -1.52 2.95 -20.69
N ALA A 156 -1.02 1.73 -20.49
CA ALA A 156 -0.03 1.10 -21.37
C ALA A 156 -0.61 0.53 -22.69
N GLY A 157 -1.88 0.83 -23.00
CA GLY A 157 -2.52 0.52 -24.28
C GLY A 157 -3.24 -0.82 -24.36
N ALA A 158 -3.09 -1.71 -23.40
CA ALA A 158 -3.90 -2.91 -23.26
C ALA A 158 -4.74 -2.80 -21.99
N ALA A 159 -6.07 -2.82 -22.13
CA ALA A 159 -6.98 -2.93 -20.99
C ALA A 159 -6.84 -4.34 -20.37
N MET A 160 -5.74 -4.56 -19.69
CA MET A 160 -5.49 -5.83 -18.99
C MET A 160 -5.96 -5.67 -17.55
N PRO A 161 -6.88 -6.52 -17.05
CA PRO A 161 -7.25 -6.52 -15.66
C PRO A 161 -6.04 -6.92 -14.80
N LEU A 162 -5.90 -6.28 -13.64
CA LEU A 162 -4.90 -6.67 -12.66
C LEU A 162 -5.21 -8.10 -12.18
N PRO A 163 -4.29 -9.06 -12.35
CA PRO A 163 -4.53 -10.45 -11.95
C PRO A 163 -4.57 -10.61 -10.43
N TRP A 164 -5.20 -11.69 -9.97
CA TRP A 164 -5.31 -12.04 -8.56
C TRP A 164 -4.68 -13.41 -8.30
N GLN A 165 -3.51 -13.43 -7.71
CA GLN A 165 -2.87 -14.70 -7.40
C GLN A 165 -3.51 -15.39 -6.19
N TRP A 166 -4.01 -14.62 -5.21
CA TRP A 166 -4.77 -15.21 -4.10
C TRP A 166 -6.03 -15.95 -4.56
N ASN A 167 -6.40 -15.78 -5.80
CA ASN A 167 -7.54 -16.42 -6.45
C ASN A 167 -7.07 -17.33 -7.60
N SER A 168 -6.12 -18.22 -7.33
CA SER A 168 -5.50 -19.11 -8.31
C SER A 168 -6.44 -20.18 -8.87
N SER A 169 -7.58 -20.41 -8.23
CA SER A 169 -8.69 -21.21 -8.73
C SER A 169 -9.70 -20.33 -9.49
N VAL A 170 -10.74 -20.94 -10.03
CA VAL A 170 -11.84 -20.25 -10.75
C VAL A 170 -12.70 -19.37 -9.82
N ASP A 171 -12.41 -19.38 -8.53
CA ASP A 171 -13.10 -18.57 -7.53
C ASP A 171 -12.70 -17.10 -7.68
N THR A 172 -13.67 -16.20 -7.78
CA THR A 172 -13.50 -14.76 -7.87
C THR A 172 -13.71 -14.05 -6.54
N SER A 173 -13.54 -14.75 -5.44
CA SER A 173 -13.67 -14.19 -4.09
C SER A 173 -12.74 -12.99 -3.88
N PRO A 174 -13.22 -11.94 -3.22
CA PRO A 174 -12.41 -10.76 -2.94
C PRO A 174 -11.27 -11.08 -1.95
N LEU A 175 -10.15 -10.34 -2.07
CA LEU A 175 -9.08 -10.34 -1.08
C LEU A 175 -9.66 -9.91 0.28
N GLN A 176 -9.48 -10.75 1.29
CA GLN A 176 -9.90 -10.44 2.65
C GLN A 176 -8.89 -9.50 3.32
N VAL A 177 -9.37 -8.48 4.01
CA VAL A 177 -8.53 -7.50 4.70
C VAL A 177 -8.89 -7.49 6.17
N HIS A 178 -8.00 -8.02 6.99
CA HIS A 178 -8.18 -8.12 8.45
C HIS A 178 -7.38 -7.00 9.12
N HIS A 179 -8.06 -5.87 9.37
CA HIS A 179 -7.42 -4.69 9.96
C HIS A 179 -6.92 -4.91 11.40
N TYR A 180 -7.46 -5.90 12.12
CA TYR A 180 -7.02 -6.36 13.44
C TYR A 180 -6.69 -7.86 13.46
N GLY A 181 -6.18 -8.37 12.33
CA GLY A 181 -5.94 -9.80 12.13
C GLY A 181 -4.78 -10.38 12.91
N LEU A 182 -3.96 -9.56 13.60
CA LEU A 182 -2.78 -9.97 14.35
C LEU A 182 -2.72 -9.26 15.71
N PRO A 183 -3.62 -9.59 16.65
CA PRO A 183 -3.65 -8.92 17.95
C PRO A 183 -2.35 -9.15 18.74
N ASN A 184 -1.77 -8.04 19.26
CA ASN A 184 -0.49 -7.99 19.99
C ASN A 184 0.73 -8.51 19.19
N VAL A 185 0.68 -8.40 17.88
CA VAL A 185 1.79 -8.73 16.99
C VAL A 185 2.25 -7.46 16.28
N MET A 186 3.52 -7.11 16.46
CA MET A 186 4.17 -5.98 15.79
C MET A 186 4.53 -6.39 14.36
N ASN A 187 3.51 -6.60 13.51
CA ASN A 187 3.70 -7.02 12.13
C ASN A 187 2.48 -6.69 11.26
N ALA A 188 2.65 -6.87 9.94
CA ALA A 188 1.61 -6.94 8.93
C ALA A 188 2.07 -7.89 7.84
N TYR A 189 1.14 -8.51 7.09
CA TYR A 189 1.51 -9.33 5.95
C TYR A 189 0.39 -9.56 4.95
N TYR A 190 0.78 -9.87 3.72
CA TYR A 190 -0.03 -10.50 2.70
C TYR A 190 0.14 -12.03 2.74
N SER A 191 -0.96 -12.77 2.61
CA SER A 191 -0.93 -14.22 2.48
C SER A 191 -1.69 -14.69 1.25
N ARG A 192 -0.98 -15.29 0.28
CA ARG A 192 -1.58 -15.96 -0.87
C ARG A 192 -2.47 -17.13 -0.44
N THR A 193 -1.98 -17.95 0.48
CA THR A 193 -2.68 -19.18 0.90
C THR A 193 -3.96 -18.91 1.68
N GLN A 194 -3.99 -17.82 2.42
CA GLN A 194 -5.17 -17.37 3.17
C GLN A 194 -6.03 -16.37 2.36
N ALA A 195 -5.56 -15.94 1.20
CA ALA A 195 -6.19 -14.93 0.37
C ALA A 195 -6.50 -13.63 1.15
N CYS A 196 -5.53 -13.16 1.97
CA CYS A 196 -5.78 -12.04 2.87
C CYS A 196 -4.58 -11.11 3.06
N LEU A 197 -4.90 -9.91 3.56
CA LEU A 197 -3.99 -9.00 4.25
C LEU A 197 -4.32 -9.02 5.74
N LYS A 198 -3.31 -9.12 6.60
CA LYS A 198 -3.49 -9.04 8.05
C LYS A 198 -2.61 -7.95 8.64
N PHE A 199 -3.19 -7.18 9.55
CA PHE A 199 -2.52 -6.08 10.23
C PHE A 199 -2.54 -6.31 11.72
N GLY A 200 -1.43 -5.97 12.38
CA GLY A 200 -1.24 -6.17 13.80
C GLY A 200 -1.35 -4.88 14.61
N ASP A 201 -1.31 -5.07 15.90
CA ASP A 201 -1.25 -4.00 16.88
C ASP A 201 -0.28 -4.36 18.01
N PHE A 202 0.32 -3.36 18.64
CA PHE A 202 1.25 -3.56 19.75
C PHE A 202 1.37 -2.30 20.60
N VAL A 203 1.90 -2.47 21.81
CA VAL A 203 2.28 -1.35 22.68
C VAL A 203 3.81 -1.27 22.67
N PRO A 204 4.40 -0.16 22.20
CA PRO A 204 5.85 0.02 22.19
C PRO A 204 6.44 -0.07 23.60
N PRO A 205 7.68 -0.56 23.77
CA PRO A 205 8.32 -0.61 25.06
C PRO A 205 8.40 0.76 25.74
N GLY A 206 7.87 0.85 26.95
CA GLY A 206 7.85 2.10 27.73
C GLY A 206 6.70 3.05 27.45
N GLU A 207 5.86 2.74 26.46
CA GLU A 207 4.67 3.50 26.10
C GLU A 207 3.40 2.89 26.70
N THR A 208 2.31 3.65 26.68
CA THR A 208 0.97 3.17 27.05
C THR A 208 0.00 3.19 25.89
N ALA A 209 0.31 3.93 24.84
CA ALA A 209 -0.50 4.04 23.65
C ALA A 209 -0.24 2.83 22.72
N ARG A 210 -1.33 2.27 22.20
CA ARG A 210 -1.27 1.17 21.24
C ARG A 210 -1.08 1.70 19.82
N VAL A 211 -0.17 1.08 19.09
CA VAL A 211 0.07 1.33 17.67
C VAL A 211 -0.67 0.26 16.85
N TYR A 212 -1.39 0.68 15.83
CA TYR A 212 -2.12 -0.19 14.91
C TYR A 212 -1.51 -0.07 13.52
N THR A 213 -0.94 -1.16 13.00
CA THR A 213 -0.28 -1.13 11.68
C THR A 213 -1.26 -0.86 10.53
N CYS A 214 -2.54 -1.19 10.72
CA CYS A 214 -3.60 -0.87 9.75
C CYS A 214 -3.88 0.63 9.59
N ARG A 215 -3.43 1.48 10.49
CA ARG A 215 -3.57 2.95 10.40
C ARG A 215 -2.47 3.59 9.56
N SER A 216 -1.35 2.93 9.39
CA SER A 216 -0.26 3.42 8.54
C SER A 216 -0.62 3.24 7.07
N PHE A 217 -0.70 4.36 6.37
CA PHE A 217 -0.92 4.40 4.92
C PHE A 217 0.16 3.59 4.18
N ASP A 218 1.41 3.72 4.63
CA ASP A 218 2.56 3.07 4.01
C ASP A 218 2.53 1.56 4.20
N ILE A 219 2.27 1.07 5.42
CA ILE A 219 2.21 -0.36 5.70
C ILE A 219 1.07 -1.00 4.90
N VAL A 220 -0.13 -0.40 4.91
CA VAL A 220 -1.28 -0.95 4.20
C VAL A 220 -1.04 -0.99 2.69
N SER A 221 -0.42 0.05 2.12
CA SER A 221 -0.10 0.07 0.69
C SER A 221 1.05 -0.87 0.34
N HIS A 222 2.06 -1.02 1.21
CA HIS A 222 3.16 -1.97 1.06
C HIS A 222 2.64 -3.42 0.98
N GLU A 223 1.83 -3.86 1.93
CA GLU A 223 1.27 -5.21 1.91
C GLU A 223 0.33 -5.45 0.72
N THR A 224 -0.39 -4.40 0.30
CA THR A 224 -1.18 -4.47 -0.93
C THR A 224 -0.28 -4.57 -2.17
N GLY A 225 0.88 -3.94 -2.14
CA GLY A 225 1.93 -4.08 -3.16
C GLY A 225 2.36 -5.53 -3.33
N HIS A 226 2.60 -6.24 -2.24
CA HIS A 226 2.90 -7.68 -2.29
C HIS A 226 1.80 -8.48 -2.99
N ALA A 227 0.53 -8.21 -2.68
CA ALA A 227 -0.59 -8.89 -3.33
C ALA A 227 -0.67 -8.58 -4.84
N VAL A 228 -0.38 -7.35 -5.25
CA VAL A 228 -0.33 -6.94 -6.67
C VAL A 228 0.81 -7.63 -7.39
N LEU A 229 2.02 -7.59 -6.84
CA LEU A 229 3.19 -8.20 -7.48
C LEU A 229 3.07 -9.71 -7.57
N ASP A 230 2.50 -10.33 -6.55
CA ASP A 230 2.21 -11.77 -6.56
C ASP A 230 1.26 -12.16 -7.69
N GLY A 231 0.27 -11.35 -7.99
CA GLY A 231 -0.60 -11.52 -9.15
C GLY A 231 0.14 -11.41 -10.49
N LEU A 232 1.12 -10.52 -10.57
CA LEU A 232 1.89 -10.24 -11.79
C LEU A 232 3.08 -11.20 -11.97
N LYS A 233 3.75 -11.56 -10.89
CA LYS A 233 4.98 -12.36 -10.85
C LYS A 233 4.89 -13.46 -9.77
N PRO A 234 3.99 -14.42 -9.89
CA PRO A 234 3.69 -15.38 -8.84
C PRO A 234 4.88 -16.26 -8.43
N GLN A 235 5.88 -16.41 -9.31
CA GLN A 235 7.07 -17.20 -9.00
C GLN A 235 8.06 -16.43 -8.09
N TRP A 236 7.98 -15.10 -8.00
CA TRP A 236 8.91 -14.31 -7.20
C TRP A 236 8.70 -14.46 -5.70
N LEU A 237 7.51 -14.86 -5.28
CA LEU A 237 7.20 -15.10 -3.87
C LEU A 237 7.70 -16.49 -3.37
N MET A 238 8.31 -17.31 -4.23
CA MET A 238 8.80 -18.62 -3.83
C MET A 238 10.10 -18.53 -3.03
N ALA A 239 10.25 -19.42 -2.02
CA ALA A 239 11.35 -19.38 -1.06
C ALA A 239 12.73 -19.70 -1.64
N ASP A 240 12.77 -20.41 -2.75
CA ASP A 240 13.99 -20.84 -3.44
C ASP A 240 14.59 -19.78 -4.38
N ASN A 241 13.94 -18.63 -4.54
CA ASN A 241 14.48 -17.53 -5.31
C ASN A 241 15.75 -16.93 -4.70
N PRO A 242 16.64 -16.37 -5.56
CA PRO A 242 17.81 -15.62 -5.11
C PRO A 242 17.44 -14.37 -4.29
N PRO A 243 18.38 -13.83 -3.49
CA PRO A 243 18.16 -12.65 -2.66
C PRO A 243 17.60 -11.44 -3.40
N GLN A 244 18.13 -11.11 -4.60
CA GLN A 244 17.66 -9.97 -5.37
C GLN A 244 16.19 -10.11 -5.80
N THR A 245 15.71 -11.31 -6.12
CA THR A 245 14.28 -11.52 -6.43
C THR A 245 13.38 -11.21 -5.23
N GLY A 246 13.78 -11.63 -4.02
CA GLY A 246 13.09 -11.27 -2.79
C GLY A 246 13.16 -9.78 -2.50
N GLY A 247 14.33 -9.19 -2.72
CA GLY A 247 14.53 -7.74 -2.60
C GLY A 247 13.66 -6.94 -3.58
N LEU A 248 13.42 -7.41 -4.81
CA LEU A 248 12.45 -6.79 -5.73
C LEU A 248 11.03 -6.81 -5.18
N HIS A 249 10.66 -7.88 -4.49
CA HIS A 249 9.32 -8.01 -3.90
C HIS A 249 9.11 -7.01 -2.76
N GLU A 250 10.12 -6.86 -1.88
CA GLU A 250 10.11 -5.88 -0.79
C GLU A 250 10.20 -4.44 -1.31
N SER A 251 11.10 -4.17 -2.28
CA SER A 251 11.19 -2.85 -2.92
C SER A 251 9.88 -2.43 -3.57
N PHE A 252 9.17 -3.36 -4.20
CA PHE A 252 7.87 -3.04 -4.81
C PHE A 252 6.84 -2.64 -3.77
N GLY A 253 6.86 -3.25 -2.59
CA GLY A 253 6.03 -2.83 -1.45
C GLY A 253 6.33 -1.39 -1.04
N ASP A 254 7.60 -1.07 -0.78
CA ASP A 254 8.03 0.28 -0.40
C ASP A 254 7.73 1.32 -1.48
N LEU A 255 8.03 1.01 -2.74
CA LEU A 255 7.73 1.89 -3.88
C LEU A 255 6.23 2.05 -4.11
N THR A 256 5.42 1.06 -3.73
CA THR A 256 3.96 1.17 -3.76
C THR A 256 3.47 2.25 -2.81
N ALA A 257 4.01 2.35 -1.60
CA ALA A 257 3.69 3.41 -0.65
C ALA A 257 4.04 4.79 -1.22
N ILE A 258 5.28 4.96 -1.71
CA ILE A 258 5.75 6.20 -2.32
C ILE A 258 4.88 6.61 -3.51
N PHE A 259 4.62 5.69 -4.44
CA PHE A 259 3.82 6.01 -5.63
C PHE A 259 2.34 6.21 -5.33
N LEU A 260 1.79 5.57 -4.30
CA LEU A 260 0.42 5.83 -3.88
C LEU A 260 0.30 7.24 -3.29
N ALA A 261 1.25 7.66 -2.47
CA ALA A 261 1.33 9.03 -1.97
C ALA A 261 1.40 10.02 -3.15
N LEU A 262 2.33 9.84 -4.06
CA LEU A 262 2.52 10.72 -5.22
C LEU A 262 1.43 10.60 -6.29
N SER A 263 0.53 9.63 -6.19
CA SER A 263 -0.68 9.57 -7.03
C SER A 263 -1.74 10.59 -6.62
N GLN A 264 -1.53 11.32 -5.54
CA GLN A 264 -2.44 12.26 -4.92
C GLN A 264 -1.81 13.65 -4.90
N LEU A 265 -2.44 14.61 -5.58
CA LEU A 265 -1.86 15.94 -5.78
C LEU A 265 -1.63 16.68 -4.45
N ASP A 266 -2.54 16.55 -3.49
CA ASP A 266 -2.39 17.15 -2.15
C ASP A 266 -1.15 16.64 -1.39
N GLN A 267 -0.74 15.40 -1.62
CA GLN A 267 0.50 14.88 -1.08
C GLN A 267 1.73 15.43 -1.82
N CYS A 268 1.65 15.54 -3.15
CA CYS A 268 2.71 16.19 -3.92
C CYS A 268 2.92 17.66 -3.48
N GLU A 269 1.83 18.38 -3.21
CA GLU A 269 1.87 19.75 -2.67
C GLU A 269 2.58 19.79 -1.30
N ALA A 270 2.25 18.86 -0.39
CA ALA A 270 2.89 18.77 0.91
C ALA A 270 4.38 18.45 0.82
N VAL A 271 4.77 17.49 -0.01
CA VAL A 271 6.19 17.14 -0.26
C VAL A 271 6.96 18.35 -0.83
N VAL A 272 6.42 19.01 -1.84
CA VAL A 272 7.06 20.19 -2.44
C VAL A 272 7.19 21.32 -1.43
N ALA A 273 6.17 21.54 -0.60
CA ALA A 273 6.21 22.56 0.46
C ALA A 273 7.26 22.24 1.52
N GLN A 274 7.35 20.99 1.95
CA GLN A 274 8.30 20.53 2.97
C GLN A 274 9.75 20.61 2.47
N THR A 275 10.02 20.17 1.25
CA THR A 275 11.35 20.05 0.65
C THR A 275 11.78 21.24 -0.20
N LYS A 276 10.92 22.24 -0.39
CA LYS A 276 11.13 23.32 -1.38
C LYS A 276 11.48 22.77 -2.79
N ALA A 277 10.82 21.69 -3.14
CA ALA A 277 11.04 20.95 -4.39
C ALA A 277 12.45 20.33 -4.55
N HIS A 278 13.11 19.98 -3.45
CA HIS A 278 14.37 19.23 -3.43
C HIS A 278 14.17 17.90 -2.71
N LEU A 279 13.93 16.81 -3.46
CA LEU A 279 13.46 15.54 -2.90
C LEU A 279 14.50 14.81 -2.01
N HIS A 280 15.77 15.21 -2.02
CA HIS A 280 16.80 14.72 -1.10
C HIS A 280 16.79 15.46 0.26
N ASP A 281 15.96 16.50 0.43
CA ASP A 281 15.71 17.06 1.75
C ASP A 281 14.79 16.12 2.53
N LYS A 282 14.93 16.09 3.87
CA LYS A 282 14.12 15.22 4.72
C LYS A 282 12.63 15.44 4.49
N THR A 283 11.92 14.36 4.20
CA THR A 283 10.49 14.36 3.91
C THR A 283 9.84 13.05 4.35
N PHE A 284 8.57 13.13 4.75
CA PHE A 284 7.76 11.96 5.05
C PHE A 284 7.61 11.00 3.86
N LEU A 285 7.85 11.46 2.63
CA LEU A 285 7.79 10.61 1.44
C LEU A 285 8.91 9.55 1.42
N ALA A 286 10.11 9.91 1.88
CA ALA A 286 11.25 9.00 1.92
C ALA A 286 11.22 8.09 3.15
N ASP A 287 10.60 8.53 4.25
CA ASP A 287 10.48 7.79 5.50
C ASP A 287 9.29 6.84 5.42
N ILE A 288 9.52 5.53 5.38
CA ILE A 288 8.48 4.51 5.22
C ILE A 288 8.08 3.98 6.59
N ALA A 289 6.76 3.92 6.87
CA ALA A 289 6.17 3.46 8.12
C ALA A 289 6.72 4.22 9.35
N GLU A 290 6.58 5.54 9.37
CA GLU A 290 7.15 6.42 10.38
C GLU A 290 6.73 6.07 11.80
N GLN A 291 5.43 5.90 12.08
CA GLN A 291 4.93 5.58 13.42
C GLN A 291 5.51 4.26 13.92
N PHE A 292 5.65 3.27 13.04
CA PHE A 292 6.25 2.00 13.38
C PHE A 292 7.75 2.14 13.67
N GLY A 293 8.46 2.91 12.85
CA GLY A 293 9.88 3.23 13.06
C GLY A 293 10.11 3.97 14.37
N LEU A 294 9.30 5.00 14.65
CA LEU A 294 9.33 5.74 15.93
C LEU A 294 9.10 4.82 17.12
N ALA A 295 8.15 3.89 17.03
CA ALA A 295 7.88 2.90 18.06
C ALA A 295 9.07 1.96 18.34
N LEU A 296 9.96 1.78 17.36
CA LEU A 296 11.22 1.04 17.49
C LEU A 296 12.42 1.93 17.86
N GLY A 297 12.22 3.23 18.06
CA GLY A 297 13.27 4.19 18.39
C GLY A 297 14.05 4.70 17.16
N SER A 298 13.57 4.47 15.95
CA SER A 298 14.12 5.07 14.72
C SER A 298 13.71 6.53 14.59
N THR A 299 14.53 7.34 13.94
CA THR A 299 14.24 8.76 13.65
C THR A 299 13.80 9.00 12.21
N ASN A 300 13.88 7.98 11.35
CA ASN A 300 13.66 8.07 9.91
C ASN A 300 12.73 6.96 9.39
N GLY A 301 11.61 6.72 10.08
CA GLY A 301 10.72 5.62 9.73
C GLY A 301 11.32 4.24 10.02
N LEU A 302 10.68 3.19 9.56
CA LEU A 302 11.20 1.83 9.59
C LEU A 302 12.33 1.65 8.58
N ARG A 303 12.18 2.22 7.39
CA ARG A 303 13.16 2.30 6.29
C ARG A 303 13.15 3.69 5.70
N ASN A 304 14.23 4.05 5.00
CA ASN A 304 14.32 5.33 4.30
C ASN A 304 14.71 5.12 2.83
N ALA A 305 13.90 5.66 1.92
CA ALA A 305 14.13 5.54 0.48
C ALA A 305 15.27 6.46 -0.01
N ASP A 306 15.53 7.57 0.68
CA ASP A 306 16.66 8.46 0.38
C ASP A 306 17.92 7.96 1.09
N ASN A 307 18.52 6.91 0.55
CA ASN A 307 19.71 6.24 1.06
C ASN A 307 20.73 6.01 -0.06
N ASP A 308 21.99 5.74 0.30
CA ASP A 308 23.10 5.51 -0.64
C ASP A 308 23.60 4.05 -0.66
N LEU A 309 22.82 3.10 -0.14
CA LEU A 309 23.23 1.69 -0.04
C LEU A 309 23.54 1.09 -1.40
N THR A 310 24.65 0.30 -1.44
CA THR A 310 25.05 -0.50 -2.61
C THR A 310 24.72 -1.98 -2.41
N LEU A 311 24.72 -2.76 -3.49
CA LEU A 311 24.48 -4.21 -3.41
C LEU A 311 25.52 -4.94 -2.55
N THR A 312 26.77 -4.48 -2.57
CA THR A 312 27.84 -5.08 -1.75
C THR A 312 27.60 -4.83 -0.27
N GLU A 313 27.10 -3.64 0.11
CA GLU A 313 26.87 -3.26 1.50
C GLU A 313 25.61 -3.90 2.10
N ALA A 314 24.56 -4.06 1.29
CA ALA A 314 23.25 -4.52 1.78
C ALA A 314 23.22 -6.01 2.15
N GLY A 315 24.09 -6.84 1.61
CA GLY A 315 24.10 -8.29 1.88
C GLY A 315 22.94 -9.03 1.22
N THR A 316 22.36 -10.02 1.92
CA THR A 316 21.37 -10.95 1.33
C THR A 316 20.02 -10.99 2.08
N GLU A 317 19.88 -10.22 3.16
CA GLU A 317 18.61 -10.09 3.88
C GLU A 317 17.64 -9.27 3.01
N VAL A 318 16.41 -9.75 2.84
CA VAL A 318 15.48 -9.22 1.83
C VAL A 318 15.11 -7.75 2.02
N HIS A 319 14.98 -7.26 3.25
CA HIS A 319 14.69 -5.84 3.48
C HIS A 319 15.95 -4.96 3.36
N ALA A 320 17.11 -5.48 3.75
CA ALA A 320 18.35 -4.73 3.58
C ALA A 320 18.66 -4.55 2.08
N ILE A 321 18.59 -5.64 1.30
CA ILE A 321 18.85 -5.56 -0.14
C ILE A 321 17.78 -4.79 -0.90
N SER A 322 16.52 -4.78 -0.42
CA SER A 322 15.43 -4.02 -1.05
C SER A 322 15.69 -2.52 -1.05
N GLN A 323 16.34 -1.99 -0.02
CA GLN A 323 16.63 -0.56 0.08
C GLN A 323 17.54 -0.06 -1.04
N VAL A 324 18.39 -0.92 -1.60
CA VAL A 324 19.24 -0.59 -2.76
C VAL A 324 18.38 -0.25 -3.98
N PHE A 325 17.40 -1.09 -4.32
CA PHE A 325 16.55 -0.86 -5.48
C PHE A 325 15.54 0.26 -5.22
N THR A 326 14.96 0.33 -4.03
CA THR A 326 14.07 1.41 -3.62
C THR A 326 14.78 2.76 -3.72
N GLY A 327 15.99 2.86 -3.17
CA GLY A 327 16.80 4.07 -3.23
C GLY A 327 17.18 4.46 -4.66
N ALA A 328 17.56 3.49 -5.51
CA ALA A 328 17.83 3.78 -6.93
C ALA A 328 16.63 4.41 -7.63
N VAL A 329 15.43 3.86 -7.41
CA VAL A 329 14.19 4.38 -8.03
C VAL A 329 13.80 5.74 -7.45
N TYR A 330 14.03 5.96 -6.15
CA TYR A 330 13.80 7.26 -5.51
C TYR A 330 14.74 8.34 -6.07
N ASP A 331 16.02 8.04 -6.22
CA ASP A 331 16.99 8.94 -6.86
C ASP A 331 16.63 9.26 -8.30
N ILE A 332 16.20 8.25 -9.08
CA ILE A 332 15.73 8.45 -10.46
C ILE A 332 14.51 9.39 -10.48
N LEU A 333 13.58 9.23 -9.54
CA LEU A 333 12.45 10.15 -9.39
C LEU A 333 12.93 11.58 -9.11
N ALA A 334 13.87 11.75 -8.19
CA ALA A 334 14.42 13.04 -7.82
C ALA A 334 15.16 13.72 -8.99
N ASP A 335 15.99 12.98 -9.72
CA ASP A 335 16.71 13.47 -10.88
C ASP A 335 15.78 13.93 -12.01
N ILE A 336 14.77 13.09 -12.34
CA ILE A 336 13.81 13.42 -13.40
C ILE A 336 12.95 14.60 -12.98
N PHE A 337 12.49 14.65 -11.73
CA PHE A 337 11.74 15.79 -11.23
C PHE A 337 12.55 17.08 -11.27
N ALA A 338 13.82 17.03 -10.83
CA ALA A 338 14.72 18.19 -10.90
C ALA A 338 14.96 18.66 -12.34
N PHE A 339 15.05 17.74 -13.30
CA PHE A 339 15.22 18.04 -14.71
C PHE A 339 13.97 18.65 -15.34
N GLU A 340 12.78 18.12 -15.01
CA GLU A 340 11.50 18.54 -15.60
C GLU A 340 10.94 19.83 -14.99
N ARG A 341 11.27 20.14 -13.73
CA ARG A 341 10.66 21.30 -13.05
C ARG A 341 11.08 22.62 -13.68
N ASN A 342 10.08 23.39 -14.03
CA ASN A 342 10.23 24.79 -14.43
C ASN A 342 9.08 25.59 -13.79
N PRO A 343 9.30 26.20 -12.61
CA PRO A 343 8.23 26.86 -11.85
C PRO A 343 7.64 28.09 -12.56
N GLU A 344 8.26 28.58 -13.63
CA GLU A 344 7.69 29.64 -14.46
C GLU A 344 6.63 29.13 -15.46
N LEU A 345 6.64 27.83 -15.75
CA LEU A 345 5.73 27.21 -16.73
C LEU A 345 4.70 26.28 -16.10
N GLU A 346 5.07 25.54 -15.04
CA GLU A 346 4.20 24.53 -14.43
C GLU A 346 4.45 24.49 -12.92
N ASP A 347 3.39 24.28 -12.15
CA ASP A 347 3.47 24.08 -10.71
C ASP A 347 4.29 22.83 -10.36
N CYS A 348 5.22 22.96 -9.40
CA CYS A 348 6.13 21.87 -9.02
C CYS A 348 5.41 20.59 -8.52
N ALA A 349 4.29 20.72 -7.81
CA ALA A 349 3.53 19.56 -7.35
C ALA A 349 2.88 18.82 -8.52
N SER A 350 2.40 19.55 -9.53
CA SER A 350 1.88 18.98 -10.78
C SER A 350 2.96 18.24 -11.56
N VAL A 351 4.17 18.81 -11.64
CA VAL A 351 5.33 18.15 -12.27
C VAL A 351 5.68 16.86 -11.52
N LEU A 352 5.77 16.92 -10.19
CA LEU A 352 6.08 15.75 -9.36
C LEU A 352 5.04 14.64 -9.54
N HIS A 353 3.76 14.98 -9.51
CA HIS A 353 2.66 14.05 -9.76
C HIS A 353 2.76 13.37 -11.14
N ARG A 354 3.06 14.16 -12.19
CA ARG A 354 3.20 13.67 -13.56
C ARG A 354 4.43 12.76 -13.73
N VAL A 355 5.58 13.15 -13.19
CA VAL A 355 6.82 12.37 -13.25
C VAL A 355 6.66 11.06 -12.49
N ALA A 356 6.13 11.09 -11.28
CA ALA A 356 5.85 9.88 -10.47
C ALA A 356 4.87 8.95 -11.19
N GLY A 357 3.84 9.50 -11.85
CA GLY A 357 2.88 8.70 -12.62
C GLY A 357 3.54 7.96 -13.79
N TRP A 358 4.44 8.61 -14.51
CA TRP A 358 5.19 7.98 -15.59
C TRP A 358 6.19 6.93 -15.06
N LEU A 359 6.98 7.25 -14.03
CA LEU A 359 7.98 6.36 -13.47
C LEU A 359 7.34 5.10 -12.86
N ARG A 360 6.21 5.24 -12.17
CA ARG A 360 5.39 4.09 -11.71
C ARG A 360 4.97 3.19 -12.86
N GLY A 361 4.48 3.77 -13.95
CA GLY A 361 4.09 3.00 -15.15
C GLY A 361 5.28 2.32 -15.82
N LEU A 362 6.44 2.98 -15.86
CA LEU A 362 7.69 2.42 -16.36
C LEU A 362 8.13 1.22 -15.52
N LEU A 363 8.20 1.40 -14.19
CA LEU A 363 8.60 0.34 -13.26
C LEU A 363 7.68 -0.88 -13.38
N LEU A 364 6.36 -0.66 -13.38
CA LEU A 364 5.40 -1.76 -13.49
C LEU A 364 5.61 -2.57 -14.78
N ARG A 365 5.80 -1.90 -15.91
CA ARG A 365 6.08 -2.56 -17.20
C ARG A 365 7.43 -3.28 -17.20
N ALA A 366 8.45 -2.70 -16.59
CA ALA A 366 9.77 -3.31 -16.47
C ALA A 366 9.74 -4.57 -15.61
N LEU A 367 9.01 -4.55 -14.49
CA LEU A 367 8.80 -5.72 -13.64
C LEU A 367 8.05 -6.84 -14.40
N ILE A 368 7.01 -6.50 -15.16
CA ILE A 368 6.25 -7.46 -15.97
C ILE A 368 7.14 -8.08 -17.06
N ALA A 369 8.03 -7.30 -17.68
CA ALA A 369 8.93 -7.76 -18.73
C ALA A 369 10.16 -8.54 -18.22
N ALA A 370 10.52 -8.37 -16.95
CA ALA A 370 11.63 -9.09 -16.32
C ALA A 370 11.37 -10.62 -16.28
N PRO A 371 12.40 -11.46 -16.12
CA PRO A 371 12.25 -12.92 -16.05
C PRO A 371 11.25 -13.35 -14.97
N ASP A 372 10.49 -14.42 -15.24
CA ASP A 372 9.50 -14.95 -14.30
C ASP A 372 10.15 -15.65 -13.09
N ASN A 373 11.39 -16.10 -13.21
CA ASN A 373 12.14 -16.78 -12.17
C ASN A 373 13.50 -16.11 -11.99
N ALA A 374 13.97 -16.04 -10.77
CA ALA A 374 15.31 -15.59 -10.41
C ALA A 374 15.69 -14.22 -11.04
N ALA A 375 14.73 -13.31 -11.15
CA ALA A 375 14.97 -11.98 -11.68
C ALA A 375 15.97 -11.21 -10.79
N THR A 376 16.88 -10.50 -11.42
CA THR A 376 17.85 -9.64 -10.76
C THR A 376 17.47 -8.15 -10.87
N TYR A 377 18.08 -7.31 -10.07
CA TYR A 377 17.94 -5.85 -10.21
C TYR A 377 18.40 -5.36 -11.58
N ALA A 378 19.47 -5.97 -12.13
CA ALA A 378 19.97 -5.64 -13.46
C ALA A 378 18.97 -5.97 -14.58
N ASP A 379 18.19 -7.03 -14.43
CA ASP A 379 17.13 -7.36 -15.40
C ASP A 379 16.09 -6.26 -15.46
N VAL A 380 15.58 -5.82 -14.30
CA VAL A 380 14.59 -4.75 -14.22
C VAL A 380 15.17 -3.41 -14.68
N ALA A 381 16.40 -3.07 -14.30
CA ALA A 381 17.10 -1.87 -14.75
C ALA A 381 17.23 -1.80 -16.27
N ASN A 382 17.61 -2.90 -16.91
CA ASN A 382 17.71 -2.99 -18.36
C ASN A 382 16.35 -2.85 -19.06
N GLU A 383 15.28 -3.41 -18.48
CA GLU A 383 13.93 -3.22 -19.01
C GLU A 383 13.46 -1.77 -18.84
N MET A 384 13.79 -1.10 -17.73
CA MET A 384 13.52 0.34 -17.56
C MET A 384 14.24 1.17 -18.62
N LEU A 385 15.50 0.88 -18.91
CA LEU A 385 16.27 1.57 -19.95
C LEU A 385 15.66 1.37 -21.35
N ARG A 386 15.31 0.13 -21.69
CA ARG A 386 14.68 -0.22 -22.96
C ARG A 386 13.34 0.51 -23.13
N LEU A 387 12.45 0.40 -22.15
CA LEU A 387 11.12 1.00 -22.20
C LEU A 387 11.17 2.52 -22.21
N THR A 388 12.12 3.16 -21.51
CA THR A 388 12.30 4.62 -21.53
C THR A 388 12.65 5.11 -22.94
N SER A 389 13.50 4.35 -23.65
CA SER A 389 13.84 4.66 -25.05
C SER A 389 12.64 4.47 -25.98
N GLU A 390 11.86 3.40 -25.78
CA GLU A 390 10.63 3.13 -26.55
C GLU A 390 9.53 4.18 -26.30
N ASP A 391 9.45 4.71 -25.10
CA ASP A 391 8.53 5.81 -24.75
C ASP A 391 8.95 7.15 -25.38
N GLY A 392 10.10 7.22 -26.07
CA GLY A 392 10.62 8.44 -26.70
C GLY A 392 10.95 9.55 -25.70
N LYS A 393 11.35 9.19 -24.49
CA LYS A 393 11.73 10.13 -23.44
C LYS A 393 13.07 10.80 -23.74
N PRO A 394 13.36 11.98 -23.14
CA PRO A 394 14.66 12.63 -23.23
C PRO A 394 15.82 11.67 -22.89
N LEU A 395 16.96 11.84 -23.54
CA LEU A 395 18.14 10.98 -23.30
C LEU A 395 18.66 11.07 -21.86
N GLU A 396 18.40 12.18 -21.20
CA GLU A 396 18.71 12.42 -19.80
C GLU A 396 18.05 11.38 -18.90
N TYR A 397 16.82 10.97 -19.19
CA TYR A 397 16.10 9.95 -18.40
C TYR A 397 16.85 8.62 -18.40
N THR A 398 17.30 8.14 -19.57
CA THR A 398 18.09 6.90 -19.64
C THR A 398 19.46 7.06 -18.96
N THR A 399 20.01 8.27 -18.98
CA THR A 399 21.27 8.58 -18.28
C THR A 399 21.08 8.52 -16.76
N PHE A 400 20.01 9.10 -16.22
CA PHE A 400 19.69 9.03 -14.80
C PHE A 400 19.49 7.58 -14.37
N ILE A 401 18.64 6.82 -15.04
CA ILE A 401 18.38 5.41 -14.74
C ILE A 401 19.69 4.60 -14.71
N ARG A 402 20.49 4.69 -15.78
CA ARG A 402 21.78 3.99 -15.85
C ARG A 402 22.70 4.35 -14.69
N ASN A 403 22.88 5.67 -14.45
CA ASN A 403 23.85 6.15 -13.48
C ASN A 403 23.46 5.77 -12.05
N ARG A 404 22.18 5.86 -11.69
CA ARG A 404 21.71 5.50 -10.35
C ARG A 404 21.84 4.00 -10.08
N PHE A 405 21.54 3.16 -11.04
CA PHE A 405 21.78 1.72 -10.90
C PHE A 405 23.27 1.36 -10.89
N ALA A 406 24.11 2.06 -11.65
CA ALA A 406 25.55 1.85 -11.62
C ALA A 406 26.19 2.29 -10.29
N GLN A 407 25.78 3.44 -9.75
CA GLN A 407 26.24 3.94 -8.45
C GLN A 407 25.94 2.95 -7.30
N ARG A 408 24.85 2.20 -7.42
CA ARG A 408 24.44 1.21 -6.42
C ARG A 408 24.92 -0.21 -6.74
N GLU A 409 25.89 -0.34 -7.65
CA GLU A 409 26.53 -1.61 -8.04
C GLU A 409 25.56 -2.64 -8.68
N VAL A 410 24.40 -2.17 -9.18
CA VAL A 410 23.43 -3.03 -9.86
C VAL A 410 23.92 -3.45 -11.25
N VAL A 411 24.50 -2.52 -12.00
CA VAL A 411 24.97 -2.76 -13.37
C VAL A 411 26.37 -2.20 -13.60
N GLU A 412 27.11 -2.88 -14.48
CA GLU A 412 28.38 -2.36 -15.00
C GLU A 412 28.11 -1.35 -16.13
N VAL A 413 28.90 -0.28 -16.14
CA VAL A 413 28.92 0.68 -17.26
C VAL A 413 30.20 0.43 -18.08
N PRO A 414 30.09 0.13 -19.38
CA PRO A 414 31.27 -0.07 -20.22
C PRO A 414 32.22 1.11 -20.18
N ALA A 415 33.52 0.85 -20.16
CA ALA A 415 34.53 1.89 -20.18
C ALA A 415 34.33 2.84 -21.38
N GLY A 416 34.37 4.16 -21.13
CA GLY A 416 34.16 5.18 -22.14
C GLY A 416 32.69 5.55 -22.39
N LEU A 417 31.72 4.89 -21.77
CA LEU A 417 30.31 5.28 -21.84
C LEU A 417 30.00 6.43 -20.87
N SER A 418 30.41 7.64 -21.27
CA SER A 418 30.16 8.87 -20.48
C SER A 418 28.97 9.69 -21.00
N GLY A 419 28.49 9.38 -22.21
CA GLY A 419 27.37 10.06 -22.86
C GLY A 419 26.01 9.41 -22.58
N PRO A 420 24.98 9.80 -23.33
CA PRO A 420 23.65 9.20 -23.24
C PRO A 420 23.69 7.68 -23.39
N HIS A 421 22.76 6.98 -22.76
CA HIS A 421 22.65 5.54 -22.88
C HIS A 421 22.22 5.13 -24.30
N PRO A 422 23.01 4.33 -25.04
CA PRO A 422 22.64 3.91 -26.40
C PRO A 422 21.40 3.02 -26.39
N ALA A 423 20.46 3.27 -27.30
CA ALA A 423 19.29 2.44 -27.45
C ALA A 423 19.68 0.97 -27.73
N GLY A 424 19.06 0.04 -27.01
CA GLY A 424 19.29 -1.40 -27.15
C GLY A 424 20.53 -1.95 -26.45
N LEU A 425 21.36 -1.13 -25.83
CA LEU A 425 22.47 -1.61 -25.00
C LEU A 425 21.90 -2.21 -23.71
N ARG A 426 22.27 -3.46 -23.43
CA ARG A 426 22.04 -4.08 -22.12
C ARG A 426 23.33 -4.03 -21.30
N LEU A 427 23.19 -3.65 -20.03
CA LEU A 427 24.29 -3.58 -19.09
C LEU A 427 24.39 -4.89 -18.31
N ALA A 428 25.62 -5.37 -18.11
CA ALA A 428 25.85 -6.56 -17.31
C ALA A 428 25.60 -6.28 -15.82
N PRO A 429 25.10 -7.26 -15.06
CA PRO A 429 25.02 -7.14 -13.60
C PRO A 429 26.43 -7.03 -13.00
N LEU A 430 26.66 -6.02 -12.15
CA LEU A 430 27.96 -5.84 -11.49
C LEU A 430 28.10 -6.82 -10.33
N VAL A 431 27.08 -6.89 -9.47
CA VAL A 431 27.02 -7.85 -8.37
C VAL A 431 25.96 -8.89 -8.68
N GLN A 432 26.35 -10.15 -8.57
CA GLN A 432 25.46 -11.29 -8.80
C GLN A 432 25.25 -12.04 -7.48
N ASP A 433 24.04 -12.57 -7.33
CA ASP A 433 23.80 -13.51 -6.25
C ASP A 433 24.72 -14.73 -6.36
N ALA A 434 25.26 -15.19 -5.25
CA ALA A 434 26.10 -16.37 -5.23
C ALA A 434 25.32 -17.60 -5.76
N PRO A 435 25.93 -18.51 -6.53
CA PRO A 435 25.25 -19.69 -7.00
C PRO A 435 24.61 -20.49 -5.85
N GLY A 436 23.30 -20.71 -5.93
CA GLY A 436 22.53 -21.38 -4.89
C GLY A 436 22.26 -20.54 -3.63
N ALA A 437 22.57 -19.25 -3.63
CA ALA A 437 22.16 -18.35 -2.57
C ALA A 437 20.64 -18.31 -2.46
N LYS A 438 20.14 -18.39 -1.25
CA LYS A 438 18.72 -18.27 -0.93
C LYS A 438 18.46 -16.97 -0.19
N GLN A 439 17.24 -16.48 -0.32
CA GLN A 439 16.78 -15.32 0.40
C GLN A 439 16.89 -15.52 1.92
N ASP A 440 17.43 -14.53 2.62
CA ASP A 440 17.35 -14.46 4.08
C ASP A 440 16.09 -13.68 4.48
N ARG A 441 15.13 -14.36 5.05
CA ARG A 441 13.80 -13.83 5.40
C ARG A 441 13.57 -13.72 6.90
N ARG A 442 14.60 -13.87 7.71
CA ARG A 442 14.47 -13.95 9.18
C ARG A 442 13.88 -12.69 9.82
N ALA A 443 14.10 -11.55 9.22
CA ALA A 443 13.58 -10.26 9.69
C ALA A 443 12.35 -9.78 8.92
N CYS A 444 11.77 -10.63 8.06
CA CYS A 444 10.69 -10.23 7.16
C CYS A 444 9.39 -9.86 7.88
N CYS A 445 8.64 -8.97 7.24
CA CYS A 445 7.30 -8.52 7.63
C CYS A 445 6.23 -9.64 7.71
N GLY A 446 6.50 -10.85 7.46
CA GLY A 446 5.55 -11.96 7.46
C GLY A 446 5.19 -12.44 6.06
N THR A 447 4.99 -11.57 5.07
CA THR A 447 4.65 -11.95 3.70
C THR A 447 5.69 -12.91 3.11
N MET A 448 6.96 -12.54 3.20
CA MET A 448 8.05 -13.36 2.67
C MET A 448 8.31 -14.62 3.52
N ASN A 449 8.06 -14.56 4.84
CA ASN A 449 8.15 -15.73 5.72
C ASN A 449 7.04 -16.74 5.45
N LEU A 450 5.82 -16.26 5.13
CA LEU A 450 4.67 -17.10 4.77
C LEU A 450 4.85 -17.79 3.43
N ALA A 451 5.67 -17.24 2.54
CA ALA A 451 6.03 -17.87 1.29
C ALA A 451 6.88 -19.14 1.46
N GLU A 452 7.43 -19.40 2.64
CA GLU A 452 7.89 -20.74 3.01
C GLU A 452 6.67 -21.67 3.13
N TYR A 453 6.24 -22.15 2.02
CA TYR A 453 5.03 -22.92 1.72
C TYR A 453 4.76 -24.13 2.65
N TYR A 454 5.65 -24.46 3.56
CA TYR A 454 5.67 -25.71 4.28
C TYR A 454 5.65 -25.58 5.79
N ASN A 455 5.47 -24.37 6.34
CA ASN A 455 5.45 -24.17 7.79
C ASN A 455 4.15 -23.52 8.29
N VAL A 456 3.02 -23.94 7.72
CA VAL A 456 1.67 -23.53 8.15
C VAL A 456 1.49 -23.78 9.66
N GLU A 457 2.05 -24.86 10.20
CA GLU A 457 2.03 -25.17 11.64
C GLU A 457 2.68 -24.06 12.46
N ARG A 458 3.81 -23.54 12.05
CA ARG A 458 4.54 -22.50 12.79
C ARG A 458 3.85 -21.13 12.77
N ILE A 459 3.11 -20.82 11.70
CA ILE A 459 2.33 -19.59 11.57
C ILE A 459 1.09 -19.69 12.45
N LEU A 460 0.37 -20.80 12.37
CA LEU A 460 -0.78 -21.08 13.22
C LEU A 460 -0.39 -21.10 14.71
N ASP A 461 0.79 -21.64 15.04
CA ASP A 461 1.34 -21.59 16.39
C ASP A 461 1.66 -20.16 16.84
N ALA A 462 2.22 -19.33 15.96
CA ALA A 462 2.52 -17.92 16.26
C ALA A 462 1.23 -17.09 16.44
N GLU A 463 0.24 -17.30 15.59
CA GLU A 463 -1.08 -16.67 15.70
C GLU A 463 -1.81 -17.13 16.97
N ALA A 464 -1.80 -18.42 17.26
CA ALA A 464 -2.40 -18.99 18.46
C ALA A 464 -1.71 -18.48 19.75
N GLN A 465 -0.38 -18.36 19.74
CA GLN A 465 0.39 -17.79 20.85
C GLN A 465 0.13 -16.28 21.01
N ALA A 466 -0.03 -15.54 19.90
CA ALA A 466 -0.37 -14.13 19.93
C ALA A 466 -1.78 -13.92 20.50
N LEU A 467 -2.74 -14.71 20.07
CA LEU A 467 -4.11 -14.70 20.59
C LEU A 467 -4.14 -15.08 22.08
N ALA A 468 -3.40 -16.12 22.49
CA ALA A 468 -3.31 -16.54 23.88
C ALA A 468 -2.69 -15.45 24.77
N ARG A 469 -1.63 -14.77 24.32
CA ARG A 469 -1.03 -13.62 25.01
C ARG A 469 -2.03 -12.49 25.15
N TRP A 470 -2.70 -12.13 24.05
CA TRP A 470 -3.70 -11.07 24.03
C TRP A 470 -4.85 -11.36 25.03
N CYS A 471 -5.39 -12.60 25.04
CA CYS A 471 -6.41 -13.01 26.00
C CYS A 471 -5.92 -12.96 27.46
N ALA A 472 -4.64 -13.26 27.70
CA ALA A 472 -4.05 -13.17 29.04
C ALA A 472 -3.88 -11.73 29.54
N GLU A 473 -3.55 -10.80 28.62
CA GLU A 473 -3.29 -9.39 28.93
C GLU A 473 -4.59 -8.56 29.06
N HIS A 474 -5.62 -8.88 28.28
CA HIS A 474 -6.85 -8.05 28.19
C HIS A 474 -8.05 -8.64 28.92
N GLY A 475 -7.89 -9.79 29.56
CA GLY A 475 -8.99 -10.51 30.18
C GLY A 475 -9.97 -11.09 29.15
N ARG A 476 -10.78 -12.04 29.55
CA ARG A 476 -11.81 -12.61 28.68
C ARG A 476 -12.90 -11.57 28.40
N PHE A 477 -13.27 -11.45 27.13
CA PHE A 477 -14.33 -10.53 26.71
C PHE A 477 -15.67 -10.83 27.39
N GLY A 478 -16.26 -9.78 27.98
CA GLY A 478 -17.66 -9.68 28.37
C GLY A 478 -18.03 -10.26 29.73
N PRO A 479 -19.12 -9.77 30.32
CA PRO A 479 -19.68 -10.31 31.57
C PRO A 479 -20.54 -11.53 31.26
N ALA A 480 -19.96 -12.62 30.75
CA ALA A 480 -20.62 -13.89 30.60
C ALA A 480 -20.06 -14.82 31.67
N GLY A 481 -20.96 -15.41 32.43
CA GLY A 481 -20.65 -16.22 33.59
C GLY A 481 -19.71 -17.40 33.29
N GLU A 482 -19.03 -17.83 34.32
CA GLU A 482 -17.95 -18.81 34.32
C GLU A 482 -18.24 -20.18 33.63
N GLU A 483 -19.48 -20.47 33.27
CA GLU A 483 -19.87 -21.74 32.61
C GLU A 483 -19.80 -21.70 31.06
N SER A 484 -19.81 -20.54 30.42
CA SER A 484 -19.72 -20.42 28.93
C SER A 484 -18.28 -20.53 28.44
N ALA A 485 -17.28 -20.22 29.24
CA ALA A 485 -15.88 -20.14 28.86
C ALA A 485 -15.20 -21.50 28.59
N ALA A 486 -15.78 -22.60 29.04
CA ALA A 486 -15.23 -23.94 28.80
C ALA A 486 -15.69 -24.56 27.46
N ALA A 487 -16.77 -24.03 26.86
CA ALA A 487 -17.33 -24.55 25.63
C ALA A 487 -16.80 -23.84 24.35
N GLU A 488 -16.29 -22.62 24.48
CA GLU A 488 -15.79 -21.83 23.34
C GLU A 488 -14.28 -21.93 23.06
N ALA A 489 -13.54 -22.64 23.91
CA ALA A 489 -12.11 -22.89 23.74
C ALA A 489 -11.77 -24.04 22.77
N GLU A 490 -12.73 -24.57 22.02
CA GLU A 490 -12.46 -25.46 20.89
C GLU A 490 -12.15 -24.66 19.65
N ALA A 491 -10.97 -24.02 19.59
CA ALA A 491 -10.43 -23.55 18.35
C ALA A 491 -10.10 -24.76 17.46
N THR A 492 -10.84 -24.93 16.39
CA THR A 492 -10.57 -25.96 15.40
C THR A 492 -9.32 -25.55 14.63
N VAL A 493 -8.18 -26.10 14.99
CA VAL A 493 -6.95 -25.95 14.22
C VAL A 493 -7.01 -26.95 13.07
N ALA A 494 -7.22 -26.48 11.86
CA ALA A 494 -7.09 -27.31 10.66
C ALA A 494 -5.60 -27.44 10.30
N ALA A 495 -5.00 -28.59 10.60
CA ALA A 495 -3.65 -28.90 10.12
C ALA A 495 -3.73 -29.53 8.72
N VAL A 496 -3.06 -28.92 7.75
CA VAL A 496 -2.89 -29.48 6.42
C VAL A 496 -1.57 -30.25 6.40
N LYS A 497 -1.63 -31.59 6.26
CA LYS A 497 -0.45 -32.41 6.01
C LYS A 497 -0.29 -32.62 4.51
N VAL A 498 0.88 -32.28 3.99
CA VAL A 498 1.29 -32.61 2.63
C VAL A 498 2.13 -33.88 2.68
N GLY A 499 1.57 -34.98 2.20
CA GLY A 499 2.30 -36.24 2.02
C GLY A 499 2.95 -36.30 0.63
N ALA A 500 3.84 -37.27 0.44
CA ALA A 500 4.56 -37.47 -0.84
C ALA A 500 3.61 -37.73 -2.03
N ASP A 501 2.35 -38.06 -1.80
CA ASP A 501 1.37 -38.48 -2.80
C ASP A 501 0.21 -37.48 -3.00
N GLY A 502 0.29 -36.27 -2.43
CA GLY A 502 -0.75 -35.25 -2.54
C GLY A 502 -1.18 -34.61 -1.22
N VAL A 503 -1.95 -33.55 -1.31
CA VAL A 503 -2.46 -32.80 -0.17
C VAL A 503 -3.63 -33.56 0.46
N THR A 504 -3.47 -34.02 1.69
CA THR A 504 -4.57 -34.57 2.49
C THR A 504 -4.89 -33.60 3.62
N ALA A 505 -6.06 -33.00 3.59
CA ALA A 505 -6.53 -32.18 4.71
C ALA A 505 -7.01 -33.10 5.85
N THR A 506 -6.37 -33.00 7.00
CA THR A 506 -6.83 -33.67 8.21
C THR A 506 -7.24 -32.60 9.20
N VAL A 507 -8.51 -32.56 9.58
CA VAL A 507 -8.99 -31.70 10.66
C VAL A 507 -8.65 -32.39 11.97
N ALA A 508 -7.68 -31.84 12.70
CA ALA A 508 -7.39 -32.30 14.05
C ALA A 508 -7.98 -31.30 15.06
N THR A 509 -8.89 -31.74 15.88
CA THR A 509 -9.42 -30.95 17.00
C THR A 509 -8.44 -31.09 18.17
N ALA A 510 -7.68 -30.07 18.49
CA ALA A 510 -6.85 -30.03 19.67
C ALA A 510 -7.65 -29.45 20.84
N ARG A 511 -7.92 -30.27 21.84
CA ARG A 511 -8.43 -29.80 23.15
C ARG A 511 -7.28 -29.15 23.90
N MET A 512 -7.33 -27.84 24.09
CA MET A 512 -6.48 -27.18 25.09
C MET A 512 -7.06 -27.46 26.50
N THR A 513 -6.43 -28.31 27.25
CA THR A 513 -6.69 -28.43 28.69
C THR A 513 -6.16 -27.21 29.40
N ALA A 514 -7.00 -26.50 30.12
CA ALA A 514 -6.62 -25.38 30.96
C ALA A 514 -5.50 -25.78 31.94
N LEU A 515 -4.42 -24.98 31.95
CA LEU A 515 -3.37 -25.10 32.97
C LEU A 515 -3.98 -24.77 34.36
N PRO A 516 -3.64 -25.53 35.41
CA PRO A 516 -4.14 -25.24 36.74
C PRO A 516 -3.56 -23.94 37.26
N THR A 517 -4.43 -23.06 37.74
CA THR A 517 -4.07 -21.85 38.47
C THR A 517 -3.37 -22.25 39.79
N ALA A 518 -2.14 -21.82 39.97
CA ALA A 518 -1.46 -21.72 41.25
C ALA A 518 -1.48 -20.27 41.74
#